data_26563d6a388f78a6c1b780c3d9897f1c
#
_entry.id   26563d6a388f78a6c1b780c3d9897f1c
#
_cell.length_a   1.000
_cell.length_b   1.000
_cell.length_c   1.000
_cell.angle_alpha   90.00
_cell.angle_beta   90.00
_cell.angle_gamma   90.00
#
_symmetry.space_group_name_H-M   'P 1'
#
loop_
_entity.id
_entity.type
_entity.pdbx_description
1 polymer ?
#
loop_
_entity_poly.entity_id
_entity_poly.type
_entity_poly.pdbx_seq_one_letter_code
_entity_poly.pdbx_strand_id
1 'polypeptide(L)'
;HATSGKQILIPGQVEGRIGIEGLSFCYPRTDRPVLEDISFEVAPGQVVALVGASGSGKSTLCNLVARFYDPSQGRILLDGTDLKHIDLRSYRSLLGVVEQDIFLFDGTIAENIGYGRRSASRQQIIASAQQAHASEFIDQLPDDYETFIGERGVRLSGGQRQRLAIARAILADPRLLILDEATSNLDTASERIIQSSLET
;
A
#
# COMPACT_ATOMS: atom_id res chain seq x y z
N HIS A 1 -5.73 9.79 23.40
CA HIS A 1 -5.61 8.64 24.31
C HIS A 1 -4.16 8.19 24.29
N ALA A 2 -3.53 8.22 25.49
CA ALA A 2 -2.15 7.83 25.68
C ALA A 2 -1.99 6.34 25.31
N THR A 3 -1.12 6.04 24.33
CA THR A 3 -0.66 4.69 23.99
C THR A 3 0.38 4.25 25.01
N SER A 4 -0.05 4.07 26.26
CA SER A 4 0.80 3.56 27.33
C SER A 4 1.15 2.10 27.01
N GLY A 5 2.43 1.81 26.75
CA GLY A 5 3.00 0.46 26.67
C GLY A 5 3.14 -0.16 25.28
N LYS A 6 2.83 0.56 24.17
CA LYS A 6 3.06 0.01 22.82
C LYS A 6 4.45 0.39 22.28
N GLN A 7 5.08 -0.56 21.59
CA GLN A 7 6.40 -0.35 20.99
C GLN A 7 6.29 0.64 19.82
N ILE A 8 7.11 1.69 19.86
CA ILE A 8 7.29 2.63 18.74
C ILE A 8 8.40 2.09 17.86
N LEU A 9 8.13 1.94 16.57
CA LEU A 9 9.10 1.44 15.59
C LEU A 9 9.97 2.59 15.06
N ILE A 10 11.24 2.26 14.82
CA ILE A 10 12.19 3.13 14.12
C ILE A 10 12.40 2.55 12.72
N PRO A 11 12.01 3.25 11.63
CA PRO A 11 12.03 2.68 10.28
C PRO A 11 13.34 2.02 9.87
N GLY A 12 14.48 2.60 10.24
CA GLY A 12 15.81 2.05 9.93
C GLY A 12 16.17 0.75 10.66
N GLN A 13 15.39 0.33 11.65
CA GLN A 13 15.61 -0.90 12.42
C GLN A 13 14.64 -2.01 12.07
N VAL A 14 13.69 -1.75 11.18
CA VAL A 14 12.67 -2.72 10.75
C VAL A 14 13.19 -3.46 9.53
N GLU A 15 13.27 -4.81 9.63
CA GLU A 15 13.64 -5.68 8.52
C GLU A 15 12.47 -5.87 7.53
N GLY A 16 11.24 -5.95 8.05
CA GLY A 16 10.02 -6.12 7.26
C GLY A 16 9.58 -7.57 7.10
N ARG A 17 9.99 -8.46 7.99
CA ARG A 17 9.50 -9.84 8.04
C ARG A 17 8.08 -9.87 8.58
N ILE A 18 7.14 -10.45 7.83
CA ILE A 18 5.76 -10.64 8.26
C ILE A 18 5.51 -12.12 8.55
N GLY A 19 5.11 -12.42 9.78
CA GLY A 19 4.61 -13.74 10.18
C GLY A 19 3.10 -13.71 10.37
N ILE A 20 2.39 -14.69 9.84
CA ILE A 20 0.96 -14.89 10.03
C ILE A 20 0.77 -16.27 10.66
N GLU A 21 0.15 -16.32 11.83
CA GLU A 21 0.03 -17.54 12.62
C GLU A 21 -1.41 -17.78 13.06
N GLY A 22 -2.00 -18.87 12.55
CA GLY A 22 -3.35 -19.32 12.92
C GLY A 22 -4.43 -18.26 12.70
N LEU A 23 -4.26 -17.40 11.70
CA LEU A 23 -5.09 -16.22 11.47
C LEU A 23 -6.50 -16.62 11.05
N SER A 24 -7.50 -16.22 11.85
CA SER A 24 -8.91 -16.31 11.48
C SER A 24 -9.60 -14.96 11.66
N PHE A 25 -10.55 -14.67 10.78
CA PHE A 25 -11.24 -13.38 10.81
C PHE A 25 -12.69 -13.44 10.36
N CYS A 26 -13.54 -12.77 11.13
CA CYS A 26 -14.92 -12.42 10.78
C CYS A 26 -15.10 -10.91 10.82
N TYR A 27 -15.81 -10.33 9.86
CA TYR A 27 -16.18 -8.91 9.96
C TYR A 27 -17.17 -8.67 11.10
N PRO A 28 -17.11 -7.51 11.74
CA PRO A 28 -18.12 -7.13 12.74
C PRO A 28 -19.54 -7.27 12.16
N ARG A 29 -20.47 -7.84 12.94
CA ARG A 29 -21.86 -8.08 12.57
C ARG A 29 -22.10 -9.22 11.57
N THR A 30 -21.10 -10.05 11.32
CA THR A 30 -21.27 -11.30 10.55
C THR A 30 -20.75 -12.46 11.37
N ASP A 31 -21.47 -13.60 11.38
CA ASP A 31 -20.99 -14.83 12.03
C ASP A 31 -20.24 -15.75 11.05
N ARG A 32 -20.10 -15.31 9.80
CA ARG A 32 -19.42 -16.10 8.77
C ARG A 32 -17.93 -15.73 8.73
N PRO A 33 -17.02 -16.68 8.96
CA PRO A 33 -15.60 -16.46 8.82
C PRO A 33 -15.24 -16.19 7.35
N VAL A 34 -14.37 -15.22 7.13
CA VAL A 34 -13.82 -14.87 5.82
C VAL A 34 -12.44 -15.50 5.63
N LEU A 35 -11.69 -15.62 6.72
CA LEU A 35 -10.40 -16.30 6.76
C LEU A 35 -10.42 -17.30 7.92
N GLU A 36 -9.86 -18.50 7.69
CA GLU A 36 -9.80 -19.57 8.67
C GLU A 36 -8.40 -20.18 8.68
N ASP A 37 -7.75 -20.16 9.85
CA ASP A 37 -6.47 -20.80 10.15
C ASP A 37 -5.35 -20.58 9.11
N ILE A 38 -5.18 -19.33 8.69
CA ILE A 38 -4.14 -18.94 7.73
C ILE A 38 -2.79 -18.81 8.46
N SER A 39 -1.77 -19.51 7.95
CA SER A 39 -0.41 -19.43 8.48
C SER A 39 0.62 -19.46 7.37
N PHE A 40 1.46 -18.44 7.30
CA PHE A 40 2.63 -18.36 6.42
C PHE A 40 3.55 -17.22 6.86
N GLU A 41 4.73 -17.17 6.27
CA GLU A 41 5.74 -16.14 6.52
C GLU A 41 6.17 -15.49 5.21
N VAL A 42 6.44 -14.19 5.28
CA VAL A 42 7.03 -13.39 4.19
C VAL A 42 8.36 -12.85 4.68
N ALA A 43 9.44 -13.23 4.00
CA ALA A 43 10.78 -12.75 4.33
C ALA A 43 10.99 -11.30 3.87
N PRO A 44 11.94 -10.56 4.49
CA PRO A 44 12.33 -9.23 4.01
C PRO A 44 12.71 -9.25 2.51
N GLY A 45 12.19 -8.28 1.75
CA GLY A 45 12.42 -8.18 0.31
C GLY A 45 11.69 -9.22 -0.54
N GLN A 46 10.91 -10.11 0.05
CA GLN A 46 10.13 -11.10 -0.69
C GLN A 46 8.85 -10.49 -1.26
N VAL A 47 8.53 -10.83 -2.51
CA VAL A 47 7.23 -10.54 -3.13
C VAL A 47 6.34 -11.78 -3.03
N VAL A 48 5.14 -11.60 -2.50
CA VAL A 48 4.14 -12.67 -2.35
C VAL A 48 2.87 -12.30 -3.08
N ALA A 49 2.41 -13.16 -4.01
CA ALA A 49 1.14 -12.98 -4.70
C ALA A 49 0.04 -13.81 -4.03
N LEU A 50 -1.06 -13.14 -3.68
CA LEU A 50 -2.29 -13.79 -3.20
C LEU A 50 -3.19 -14.09 -4.40
N VAL A 51 -3.40 -15.36 -4.70
CA VAL A 51 -4.25 -15.81 -5.80
C VAL A 51 -5.49 -16.54 -5.30
N GLY A 52 -6.60 -16.37 -5.98
CA GLY A 52 -7.86 -17.00 -5.61
C GLY A 52 -9.07 -16.32 -6.26
N ALA A 53 -10.24 -16.97 -6.20
CA ALA A 53 -11.48 -16.42 -6.73
C ALA A 53 -11.88 -15.09 -6.06
N SER A 54 -12.76 -14.33 -6.72
CA SER A 54 -13.34 -13.14 -6.08
C SER A 54 -14.09 -13.57 -4.80
N GLY A 55 -13.93 -12.78 -3.73
CA GLY A 55 -14.52 -13.09 -2.42
C GLY A 55 -13.75 -14.13 -1.58
N SER A 56 -12.57 -14.63 -2.02
CA SER A 56 -11.78 -15.59 -1.25
C SER A 56 -11.04 -14.99 -0.05
N GLY A 57 -11.20 -13.70 0.23
CA GLY A 57 -10.59 -13.06 1.40
C GLY A 57 -9.24 -12.36 1.15
N LYS A 58 -8.75 -12.24 -0.10
CA LYS A 58 -7.47 -11.59 -0.43
C LYS A 58 -7.37 -10.16 0.13
N SER A 59 -8.33 -9.30 -0.22
CA SER A 59 -8.39 -7.92 0.28
C SER A 59 -8.59 -7.86 1.80
N THR A 60 -9.30 -8.84 2.38
CA THR A 60 -9.44 -8.96 3.83
C THR A 60 -8.09 -9.23 4.49
N LEU A 61 -7.27 -10.11 3.91
CA LEU A 61 -5.93 -10.38 4.42
C LEU A 61 -5.02 -9.14 4.30
N CYS A 62 -5.05 -8.43 3.17
CA CYS A 62 -4.36 -7.15 2.99
C CYS A 62 -4.77 -6.13 4.06
N ASN A 63 -6.07 -6.01 4.35
CA ASN A 63 -6.61 -5.11 5.37
C ASN A 63 -6.16 -5.48 6.79
N LEU A 64 -6.01 -6.77 7.10
CA LEU A 64 -5.49 -7.24 8.39
C LEU A 64 -3.98 -6.95 8.51
N VAL A 65 -3.21 -7.17 7.45
CA VAL A 65 -1.79 -6.80 7.42
C VAL A 65 -1.63 -5.27 7.54
N ALA A 66 -2.44 -4.47 6.85
CA ALA A 66 -2.46 -3.01 7.01
C ALA A 66 -3.00 -2.56 8.38
N ARG A 67 -3.50 -3.50 9.18
CA ARG A 67 -4.09 -3.27 10.50
C ARG A 67 -5.24 -2.26 10.47
N PHE A 68 -6.12 -2.38 9.44
CA PHE A 68 -7.44 -1.73 9.46
C PHE A 68 -8.39 -2.47 10.38
N TYR A 69 -8.17 -3.77 10.55
CA TYR A 69 -8.83 -4.64 11.51
C TYR A 69 -7.79 -5.45 12.30
N ASP A 70 -8.13 -5.85 13.51
CA ASP A 70 -7.37 -6.87 14.26
C ASP A 70 -7.97 -8.25 13.99
N PRO A 71 -7.19 -9.34 13.91
CA PRO A 71 -7.69 -10.69 13.70
C PRO A 71 -8.60 -11.15 14.84
N SER A 72 -9.60 -12.00 14.51
CA SER A 72 -10.49 -12.62 15.50
C SER A 72 -9.77 -13.69 16.30
N GLN A 73 -8.88 -14.45 15.65
CA GLN A 73 -7.98 -15.44 16.26
C GLN A 73 -6.63 -15.40 15.57
N GLY A 74 -5.60 -15.95 16.22
CA GLY A 74 -4.24 -15.91 15.73
C GLY A 74 -3.60 -14.54 15.87
N ARG A 75 -2.50 -14.33 15.13
CA ARG A 75 -1.73 -13.08 15.21
C ARG A 75 -0.98 -12.78 13.92
N ILE A 76 -0.62 -11.52 13.75
CA ILE A 76 0.28 -11.05 12.70
C ILE A 76 1.50 -10.46 13.40
N LEU A 77 2.68 -10.88 12.97
CA LEU A 77 3.96 -10.48 13.53
C LEU A 77 4.72 -9.60 12.52
N LEU A 78 5.35 -8.55 12.99
CA LEU A 78 6.39 -7.81 12.28
C LEU A 78 7.72 -8.03 13.01
N ASP A 79 8.69 -8.61 12.34
CA ASP A 79 10.01 -8.94 12.91
C ASP A 79 9.89 -9.68 14.26
N GLY A 80 8.94 -10.63 14.35
CA GLY A 80 8.66 -11.42 15.56
C GLY A 80 7.80 -10.72 16.62
N THR A 81 7.44 -9.44 16.46
CA THR A 81 6.59 -8.70 17.40
C THR A 81 5.15 -8.67 16.91
N ASP A 82 4.19 -9.08 17.76
CA ASP A 82 2.76 -9.00 17.42
C ASP A 82 2.34 -7.56 17.16
N LEU A 83 1.66 -7.32 16.02
CA LEU A 83 1.19 -5.99 15.63
C LEU A 83 0.32 -5.32 16.70
N LYS A 84 -0.39 -6.09 17.54
CA LYS A 84 -1.20 -5.56 18.65
C LYS A 84 -0.36 -4.81 19.69
N HIS A 85 0.91 -5.17 19.83
CA HIS A 85 1.85 -4.56 20.76
C HIS A 85 2.62 -3.38 20.15
N ILE A 86 2.50 -3.13 18.87
CA ILE A 86 3.16 -2.04 18.15
C ILE A 86 2.24 -0.80 18.12
N ASP A 87 2.83 0.39 18.22
CA ASP A 87 2.12 1.64 18.01
C ASP A 87 1.59 1.72 16.56
N LEU A 88 0.31 2.01 16.43
CA LEU A 88 -0.37 1.98 15.14
C LEU A 88 0.16 3.04 14.16
N ARG A 89 0.55 4.21 14.65
CA ARG A 89 1.05 5.28 13.80
C ARG A 89 2.44 4.95 13.28
N SER A 90 3.33 4.44 14.16
CA SER A 90 4.67 4.03 13.77
C SER A 90 4.63 2.85 12.80
N TYR A 91 3.71 1.87 12.98
CA TYR A 91 3.51 0.79 12.03
C TYR A 91 3.05 1.29 10.67
N ARG A 92 1.99 2.11 10.64
CA ARG A 92 1.44 2.62 9.38
C ARG A 92 2.38 3.53 8.61
N SER A 93 3.33 4.19 9.29
CA SER A 93 4.36 4.96 8.60
C SER A 93 5.35 4.11 7.80
N LEU A 94 5.37 2.79 8.01
CA LEU A 94 6.17 1.82 7.27
C LEU A 94 5.44 1.23 6.07
N LEU A 95 4.14 1.52 5.92
CA LEU A 95 3.30 0.92 4.88
C LEU A 95 3.14 1.82 3.67
N GLY A 96 3.29 1.24 2.49
CA GLY A 96 2.70 1.74 1.25
C GLY A 96 1.49 0.88 0.90
N VAL A 97 0.34 1.49 0.70
CA VAL A 97 -0.89 0.75 0.33
C VAL A 97 -1.45 1.35 -0.95
N VAL A 98 -1.68 0.50 -1.94
CA VAL A 98 -2.42 0.84 -3.16
C VAL A 98 -3.68 -0.01 -3.15
N GLU A 99 -4.81 0.65 -2.92
CA GLU A 99 -6.13 0.02 -2.87
C GLU A 99 -6.72 -0.14 -4.27
N GLN A 100 -7.65 -1.06 -4.43
CA GLN A 100 -8.41 -1.30 -5.66
C GLN A 100 -9.16 -0.03 -6.09
N ASP A 101 -9.85 0.63 -5.15
CA ASP A 101 -10.53 1.90 -5.37
C ASP A 101 -9.58 3.07 -5.08
N ILE A 102 -8.89 3.52 -6.11
CA ILE A 102 -7.89 4.58 -6.00
C ILE A 102 -8.53 5.91 -5.66
N PHE A 103 -8.17 6.44 -4.50
CA PHE A 103 -8.55 7.78 -4.09
C PHE A 103 -7.44 8.79 -4.43
N LEU A 104 -7.81 9.81 -5.21
CA LEU A 104 -6.98 10.99 -5.47
C LEU A 104 -7.67 12.22 -4.86
N PHE A 105 -6.85 13.08 -4.26
CA PHE A 105 -7.31 14.34 -3.67
C PHE A 105 -7.56 15.38 -4.75
N ASP A 106 -8.46 16.31 -4.45
CA ASP A 106 -8.66 17.51 -5.26
C ASP A 106 -7.42 18.40 -5.16
N GLY A 107 -6.71 18.55 -6.28
CA GLY A 107 -5.41 19.21 -6.31
C GLY A 107 -4.60 18.88 -7.56
N THR A 108 -3.32 19.21 -7.54
CA THR A 108 -2.39 18.94 -8.63
C THR A 108 -1.86 17.50 -8.58
N ILE A 109 -1.24 17.05 -9.66
CA ILE A 109 -0.53 15.78 -9.73
C ILE A 109 0.60 15.75 -8.69
N ALA A 110 1.39 16.84 -8.59
CA ALA A 110 2.46 16.94 -7.63
C ALA A 110 1.97 16.81 -6.17
N GLU A 111 0.87 17.47 -5.82
CA GLU A 111 0.26 17.36 -4.49
C GLU A 111 -0.21 15.94 -4.19
N ASN A 112 -0.82 15.28 -5.18
CA ASN A 112 -1.29 13.91 -5.04
C ASN A 112 -0.16 12.91 -4.82
N ILE A 113 0.94 13.01 -5.54
CA ILE A 113 2.12 12.17 -5.32
C ILE A 113 2.78 12.55 -3.99
N GLY A 114 2.96 13.86 -3.73
CA GLY A 114 3.58 14.41 -2.51
C GLY A 114 2.87 14.02 -1.22
N TYR A 115 1.60 13.59 -1.29
CA TYR A 115 0.87 13.11 -0.13
C TYR A 115 1.52 11.87 0.52
N GLY A 116 2.27 11.07 -0.24
CA GLY A 116 3.05 9.95 0.29
C GLY A 116 4.11 10.35 1.30
N ARG A 117 4.75 11.51 1.08
CA ARG A 117 5.73 12.12 1.99
C ARG A 117 5.70 13.64 1.86
N ARG A 118 5.03 14.30 2.79
CA ARG A 118 4.81 15.77 2.75
C ARG A 118 6.09 16.62 2.73
N SER A 119 7.20 16.08 3.20
CA SER A 119 8.52 16.73 3.19
C SER A 119 9.33 16.46 1.92
N ALA A 120 8.76 15.75 0.94
CA ALA A 120 9.48 15.41 -0.27
C ALA A 120 9.78 16.64 -1.13
N SER A 121 10.99 16.67 -1.69
CA SER A 121 11.37 17.68 -2.67
C SER A 121 10.68 17.41 -4.03
N ARG A 122 10.62 18.42 -4.89
CA ARG A 122 10.13 18.28 -6.26
C ARG A 122 10.86 17.17 -7.03
N GLN A 123 12.16 17.06 -6.84
CA GLN A 123 12.97 16.03 -7.50
C GLN A 123 12.58 14.63 -7.05
N GLN A 124 12.27 14.43 -5.78
CA GLN A 124 11.80 13.15 -5.25
C GLN A 124 10.41 12.78 -5.78
N ILE A 125 9.51 13.77 -5.93
CA ILE A 125 8.19 13.55 -6.56
C ILE A 125 8.37 13.10 -8.01
N ILE A 126 9.23 13.77 -8.79
CA ILE A 126 9.51 13.41 -10.18
C ILE A 126 10.13 12.01 -10.26
N ALA A 127 11.11 11.69 -9.43
CA ALA A 127 11.76 10.38 -9.40
C ALA A 127 10.76 9.26 -9.10
N SER A 128 9.87 9.43 -8.12
CA SER A 128 8.82 8.44 -7.82
C SER A 128 7.80 8.30 -8.96
N ALA A 129 7.47 9.37 -9.65
CA ALA A 129 6.60 9.33 -10.82
C ALA A 129 7.26 8.58 -12.00
N GLN A 130 8.57 8.75 -12.19
CA GLN A 130 9.34 8.01 -13.20
C GLN A 130 9.36 6.51 -12.87
N GLN A 131 9.64 6.14 -11.62
CA GLN A 131 9.61 4.74 -11.18
C GLN A 131 8.23 4.10 -11.36
N ALA A 132 7.15 4.86 -11.18
CA ALA A 132 5.79 4.40 -11.41
C ALA A 132 5.33 4.51 -12.88
N HIS A 133 6.21 4.91 -13.81
CA HIS A 133 5.88 5.21 -15.22
C HIS A 133 4.73 6.21 -15.40
N ALA A 134 4.53 7.07 -14.41
CA ALA A 134 3.56 8.15 -14.48
C ALA A 134 4.06 9.34 -15.31
N SER A 135 5.38 9.58 -15.37
CA SER A 135 5.98 10.67 -16.15
C SER A 135 5.60 10.61 -17.64
N GLU A 136 5.45 9.41 -18.21
CA GLU A 136 5.09 9.23 -19.62
C GLU A 136 3.80 9.97 -20.03
N PHE A 137 2.79 10.00 -19.17
CA PHE A 137 1.58 10.74 -19.45
C PHE A 137 1.58 12.14 -18.85
N ILE A 138 2.30 12.37 -17.74
CA ILE A 138 2.41 13.68 -17.10
C ILE A 138 3.07 14.69 -18.05
N ASP A 139 4.16 14.28 -18.70
CA ASP A 139 4.93 15.13 -19.64
C ASP A 139 4.14 15.51 -20.90
N GLN A 140 2.99 14.86 -21.14
CA GLN A 140 2.07 15.21 -22.24
C GLN A 140 0.98 16.20 -21.83
N LEU A 141 0.88 16.53 -20.54
CA LEU A 141 -0.11 17.48 -20.04
C LEU A 141 0.41 18.93 -20.13
N PRO A 142 -0.47 19.91 -20.38
CA PRO A 142 -0.05 21.31 -20.58
C PRO A 142 0.72 21.91 -19.40
N ASP A 143 0.37 21.52 -18.18
CA ASP A 143 0.94 22.04 -16.94
C ASP A 143 1.76 20.98 -16.20
N ASP A 144 2.16 19.89 -16.88
CA ASP A 144 2.97 18.79 -16.32
C ASP A 144 2.45 18.35 -14.93
N TYR A 145 3.33 18.38 -13.94
CA TYR A 145 3.04 18.02 -12.54
C TYR A 145 2.11 19.03 -11.83
N GLU A 146 1.98 20.26 -12.33
CA GLU A 146 1.06 21.28 -11.81
C GLU A 146 -0.35 21.13 -12.38
N THR A 147 -0.56 20.18 -13.28
CA THR A 147 -1.89 19.89 -13.83
C THR A 147 -2.86 19.55 -12.71
N PHE A 148 -3.94 20.31 -12.64
CA PHE A 148 -5.03 20.12 -11.68
C PHE A 148 -5.95 19.00 -12.16
N ILE A 149 -6.07 17.93 -11.38
CA ILE A 149 -6.78 16.71 -11.77
C ILE A 149 -8.25 16.66 -11.34
N GLY A 150 -8.67 17.61 -10.50
CA GLY A 150 -10.03 17.71 -10.00
C GLY A 150 -10.39 16.64 -8.96
N GLU A 151 -11.63 16.70 -8.51
CA GLU A 151 -12.14 15.77 -7.49
C GLU A 151 -12.02 14.33 -7.97
N ARG A 152 -11.36 13.48 -7.17
CA ARG A 152 -11.09 12.06 -7.43
C ARG A 152 -10.35 11.76 -8.75
N GLY A 153 -9.65 12.73 -9.32
CA GLY A 153 -8.92 12.53 -10.57
C GLY A 153 -9.82 12.20 -11.78
N VAL A 154 -11.01 12.78 -11.84
CA VAL A 154 -12.03 12.53 -12.90
C VAL A 154 -11.48 12.70 -14.33
N ARG A 155 -10.44 13.54 -14.48
CA ARG A 155 -9.80 13.82 -15.78
C ARG A 155 -8.79 12.77 -16.23
N LEU A 156 -8.48 11.77 -15.37
CA LEU A 156 -7.49 10.73 -15.62
C LEU A 156 -8.15 9.39 -15.93
N SER A 157 -7.52 8.61 -16.81
CA SER A 157 -7.89 7.22 -17.02
C SER A 157 -7.64 6.35 -15.76
N GLY A 158 -8.23 5.16 -15.70
CA GLY A 158 -7.99 4.21 -14.59
C GLY A 158 -6.51 3.90 -14.39
N GLY A 159 -5.78 3.59 -15.48
CA GLY A 159 -4.36 3.31 -15.44
C GLY A 159 -3.50 4.50 -15.02
N GLN A 160 -3.86 5.75 -15.43
CA GLN A 160 -3.17 6.96 -14.99
C GLN A 160 -3.34 7.20 -13.50
N ARG A 161 -4.57 7.05 -12.97
CA ARG A 161 -4.83 7.12 -11.53
C ARG A 161 -4.01 6.11 -10.76
N GLN A 162 -3.92 4.90 -11.29
CA GLN A 162 -3.16 3.81 -10.67
C GLN A 162 -1.66 4.11 -10.60
N ARG A 163 -1.07 4.60 -11.69
CA ARG A 163 0.35 5.02 -11.70
C ARG A 163 0.62 6.13 -10.70
N LEU A 164 -0.30 7.09 -10.52
CA LEU A 164 -0.17 8.11 -9.48
C LEU A 164 -0.24 7.54 -8.06
N ALA A 165 -1.14 6.59 -7.81
CA ALA A 165 -1.23 5.92 -6.51
C ALA A 165 0.04 5.12 -6.19
N ILE A 166 0.63 4.46 -7.19
CA ILE A 166 1.91 3.75 -7.07
C ILE A 166 3.05 4.74 -6.82
N ALA A 167 3.13 5.85 -7.57
CA ALA A 167 4.13 6.90 -7.34
C ALA A 167 4.06 7.45 -5.91
N ARG A 168 2.83 7.67 -5.39
CA ARG A 168 2.59 8.06 -4.00
C ARG A 168 3.13 7.03 -3.02
N ALA A 169 2.89 5.75 -3.26
CA ALA A 169 3.35 4.66 -2.41
C ALA A 169 4.88 4.53 -2.43
N ILE A 170 5.51 4.61 -3.59
CA ILE A 170 6.98 4.61 -3.76
C ILE A 170 7.61 5.81 -3.03
N LEU A 171 7.03 7.02 -3.16
CA LEU A 171 7.54 8.23 -2.52
C LEU A 171 7.54 8.11 -0.99
N ALA A 172 6.61 7.36 -0.42
CA ALA A 172 6.56 7.10 1.01
C ALA A 172 7.76 6.29 1.51
N ASP A 173 8.51 5.63 0.62
CA ASP A 173 9.65 4.75 0.93
C ASP A 173 9.28 3.68 1.98
N PRO A 174 8.28 2.85 1.69
CA PRO A 174 7.72 1.93 2.67
C PRO A 174 8.63 0.71 2.89
N ARG A 175 8.56 0.10 4.08
CA ARG A 175 9.16 -1.21 4.38
C ARG A 175 8.26 -2.37 3.95
N LEU A 176 6.98 -2.11 3.84
CA LEU A 176 5.97 -3.07 3.42
C LEU A 176 5.07 -2.39 2.38
N LEU A 177 4.98 -2.98 1.20
CA LEU A 177 4.09 -2.52 0.14
C LEU A 177 2.95 -3.53 -0.05
N ILE A 178 1.72 -3.04 0.03
CA ILE A 178 0.51 -3.82 -0.18
C ILE A 178 -0.17 -3.30 -1.44
N LEU A 179 -0.38 -4.19 -2.41
CA LEU A 179 -1.07 -3.89 -3.66
C LEU A 179 -2.34 -4.75 -3.73
N ASP A 180 -3.51 -4.15 -3.54
CA ASP A 180 -4.80 -4.85 -3.62
C ASP A 180 -5.43 -4.63 -5.00
N GLU A 181 -5.44 -5.69 -5.84
CA GLU A 181 -5.89 -5.67 -7.24
C GLU A 181 -5.31 -4.50 -8.08
N ALA A 182 -4.15 -4.00 -7.65
CA ALA A 182 -3.50 -2.84 -8.27
C ALA A 182 -3.05 -3.09 -9.73
N THR A 183 -3.15 -4.32 -10.23
CA THR A 183 -2.77 -4.67 -11.60
C THR A 183 -3.97 -4.94 -12.51
N SER A 184 -5.19 -5.01 -11.98
CA SER A 184 -6.39 -5.40 -12.74
C SER A 184 -6.76 -4.45 -13.89
N ASN A 185 -6.33 -3.19 -13.81
CA ASN A 185 -6.56 -2.14 -14.82
C ASN A 185 -5.30 -1.75 -15.59
N LEU A 186 -4.20 -2.46 -15.39
CA LEU A 186 -2.95 -2.24 -16.12
C LEU A 186 -2.86 -3.21 -17.29
N ASP A 187 -2.26 -2.74 -18.37
CA ASP A 187 -1.81 -3.62 -19.41
C ASP A 187 -0.60 -4.47 -18.94
N THR A 188 -0.36 -5.60 -19.56
CA THR A 188 0.70 -6.54 -19.20
C THR A 188 2.10 -5.89 -19.17
N ALA A 189 2.31 -4.82 -19.96
CA ALA A 189 3.55 -4.08 -19.98
C ALA A 189 3.72 -3.25 -18.69
N SER A 190 2.69 -2.50 -18.30
CA SER A 190 2.68 -1.71 -17.06
C SER A 190 2.81 -2.59 -15.81
N GLU A 191 2.23 -3.78 -15.81
CA GLU A 191 2.34 -4.75 -14.72
C GLU A 191 3.79 -5.23 -14.51
N ARG A 192 4.49 -5.61 -15.59
CA ARG A 192 5.90 -6.00 -15.55
C ARG A 192 6.82 -4.87 -15.06
N ILE A 193 6.52 -3.66 -15.46
CA ILE A 193 7.30 -2.46 -15.11
C ILE A 193 7.19 -2.17 -13.62
N ILE A 194 5.99 -2.29 -13.05
CA ILE A 194 5.76 -2.12 -11.61
C ILE A 194 6.49 -3.22 -10.83
N GLN A 195 6.43 -4.48 -11.29
CA GLN A 195 7.19 -5.57 -10.68
C GLN A 195 8.69 -5.27 -10.68
N SER A 196 9.26 -4.81 -11.80
CA SER A 196 10.69 -4.48 -11.87
C SER A 196 11.09 -3.29 -10.99
N SER A 197 10.18 -2.34 -10.76
CA SER A 197 10.43 -1.17 -9.88
C SER A 197 10.35 -1.52 -8.39
N LEU A 198 9.77 -2.67 -8.05
CA LEU A 198 9.65 -3.17 -6.67
C LEU A 198 10.81 -4.12 -6.30
N GLU A 199 11.57 -4.60 -7.28
CA GLU A 199 12.73 -5.49 -7.09
C GLU A 199 14.06 -4.73 -6.88
N THR A 200 14.06 -3.39 -6.95
CA THR A 200 15.21 -2.50 -6.72
C THR A 200 15.16 -1.83 -5.37
#